data_edd49c04db57ce9a77182dad968ba201
#
_entry.id   edd49c04db57ce9a77182dad968ba201
#
_cell.length_a   1.000
_cell.length_b   1.000
_cell.length_c   1.000
_cell.angle_alpha   90.00
_cell.angle_beta   90.00
_cell.angle_gamma   90.00
#
_symmetry.space_group_name_H-M   'P 1'
#
loop_
_entity.id
_entity.type
_entity.pdbx_description
1 polymer ?
#
loop_
_entity_poly.entity_id
_entity_poly.type
_entity_poly.pdbx_seq_one_letter_code
_entity_poly.pdbx_strand_id
1 'polypeptide(L)'
;MATKPFDVFDRDEEWADLAEFAASPQSGLRIAIVYGRRRQGKSYLLRRLAEASGGMYHLATEQVESVSLGRFADSLAAWYGLPAGSFSFEGWESALGTAAELMAARTRVAPDGAAPALLVLDEFPYLAHESPGLASIVQGLYDRIGPGAVGAAPPLKLILCGSAISAMSELLSGTKALRGRGALELRIRPFGYRDARAYWGIETIEAAFRHNAFIGGTPGYRELTPDPRFPESVEQVGGWLSRNVLRPSVPLFGEAERVVHEDPRIRDSAAYGSILAAVAAGESSPTKIGGLLGRPATSLNYQLGMLEAAGFIERRQDLLLERRPVITITDPIVRLHHLVIEPYLGDLEAGRAQRVWAEVQHTVESKILGPHFETLAAEWTARYAQDEVGLEVGAVGQSVVSCREHKTGHEIDVLALARGARPRTTGAPIAFLAEAKSRERRPGLAELRRLEHLRDLLTAAGHDATGATLGLFSTTGFTPELAAEASRPGRRIVLTGLNEIYANP
;
A
#
# COMPACT_ATOMS: atom_id res chain seq x y z
N MET A 1 26.08 -5.97 -9.29
CA MET A 1 24.88 -5.36 -8.70
C MET A 1 25.21 -4.85 -7.30
N ALA A 2 24.60 -3.76 -6.87
CA ALA A 2 24.77 -3.23 -5.52
C ALA A 2 24.16 -4.20 -4.49
N THR A 3 24.94 -4.57 -3.47
CA THR A 3 24.47 -5.42 -2.37
C THR A 3 23.53 -4.63 -1.48
N LYS A 4 22.40 -5.23 -1.06
CA LYS A 4 21.45 -4.59 -0.14
C LYS A 4 22.15 -4.35 1.21
N PRO A 5 22.18 -3.09 1.71
CA PRO A 5 22.70 -2.80 3.03
C PRO A 5 21.86 -3.48 4.12
N PHE A 6 22.50 -3.89 5.21
CA PHE A 6 21.85 -4.61 6.32
C PHE A 6 20.78 -3.79 7.04
N ASP A 7 20.87 -2.46 6.96
CA ASP A 7 19.93 -1.51 7.57
C ASP A 7 18.70 -1.20 6.67
N VAL A 8 18.66 -1.74 5.45
CA VAL A 8 17.45 -1.76 4.62
C VAL A 8 16.64 -2.99 5.04
N PHE A 9 15.68 -2.77 5.93
CA PHE A 9 14.79 -3.83 6.42
C PHE A 9 13.81 -4.25 5.32
N ASP A 10 13.62 -5.58 5.15
CA ASP A 10 12.77 -6.15 4.10
C ASP A 10 13.17 -5.57 2.71
N ARG A 11 12.27 -5.40 1.79
CA ARG A 11 12.52 -4.76 0.49
C ARG A 11 13.47 -5.54 -0.44
N ASP A 12 13.53 -6.86 -0.29
CA ASP A 12 14.45 -7.67 -1.06
C ASP A 12 14.12 -7.64 -2.55
N GLU A 13 12.82 -7.74 -2.90
CA GLU A 13 12.35 -7.66 -4.26
C GLU A 13 12.56 -6.25 -4.86
N GLU A 14 12.10 -5.21 -4.15
CA GLU A 14 12.27 -3.83 -4.61
C GLU A 14 13.76 -3.45 -4.73
N TRP A 15 14.60 -3.92 -3.80
CA TRP A 15 16.05 -3.72 -3.90
C TRP A 15 16.63 -4.44 -5.11
N ALA A 16 16.24 -5.69 -5.37
CA ALA A 16 16.73 -6.47 -6.50
C ALA A 16 16.40 -5.77 -7.83
N ASP A 17 15.14 -5.34 -8.01
CA ASP A 17 14.68 -4.61 -9.20
C ASP A 17 15.46 -3.29 -9.41
N LEU A 18 15.64 -2.53 -8.34
CA LEU A 18 16.36 -1.25 -8.37
C LEU A 18 17.86 -1.44 -8.62
N ALA A 19 18.49 -2.45 -8.00
CA ALA A 19 19.90 -2.76 -8.18
C ALA A 19 20.18 -3.33 -9.59
N GLU A 20 19.27 -4.14 -10.14
CA GLU A 20 19.33 -4.59 -11.53
C GLU A 20 19.21 -3.43 -12.50
N PHE A 21 18.22 -2.54 -12.28
CA PHE A 21 18.05 -1.33 -13.08
C PHE A 21 19.31 -0.45 -13.04
N ALA A 22 19.85 -0.19 -11.85
CA ALA A 22 21.04 0.66 -11.68
C ALA A 22 22.30 0.05 -12.31
N ALA A 23 22.45 -1.29 -12.28
CA ALA A 23 23.61 -2.00 -12.81
C ALA A 23 23.49 -2.34 -14.31
N SER A 24 22.31 -2.16 -14.92
CA SER A 24 22.06 -2.56 -16.30
C SER A 24 23.04 -1.90 -17.29
N PRO A 25 23.82 -2.66 -18.08
CA PRO A 25 24.83 -2.13 -18.99
C PRO A 25 24.24 -1.52 -20.27
N GLN A 26 22.92 -1.53 -20.42
CA GLN A 26 22.24 -1.02 -21.59
C GLN A 26 22.58 0.46 -21.83
N SER A 27 23.06 0.77 -23.02
CA SER A 27 23.44 2.11 -23.45
C SER A 27 22.25 3.09 -23.46
N GLY A 28 22.57 4.37 -23.33
CA GLY A 28 21.62 5.46 -23.32
C GLY A 28 20.92 5.68 -21.97
N LEU A 29 20.10 6.73 -21.95
CA LEU A 29 19.29 7.09 -20.80
C LEU A 29 18.14 6.10 -20.61
N ARG A 30 18.07 5.51 -19.43
CA ARG A 30 16.94 4.67 -18.98
C ARG A 30 16.29 5.35 -17.79
N ILE A 31 14.96 5.34 -17.74
CA ILE A 31 14.18 6.01 -16.71
C ILE A 31 13.45 4.97 -15.87
N ALA A 32 13.53 5.10 -14.53
CA ALA A 32 12.68 4.40 -13.58
C ALA A 32 11.77 5.41 -12.88
N ILE A 33 10.55 4.99 -12.62
CA ILE A 33 9.57 5.76 -11.83
C ILE A 33 9.31 5.01 -10.55
N VAL A 34 9.61 5.65 -9.41
CA VAL A 34 9.39 5.09 -8.07
C VAL A 34 8.39 5.97 -7.33
N TYR A 35 7.32 5.38 -6.85
CA TYR A 35 6.29 6.13 -6.15
C TYR A 35 5.63 5.33 -5.03
N GLY A 36 4.92 6.00 -4.17
CA GLY A 36 4.22 5.43 -3.04
C GLY A 36 3.93 6.53 -2.03
N ARG A 37 3.01 6.30 -1.10
CA ARG A 37 2.64 7.33 -0.12
C ARG A 37 3.83 7.76 0.73
N ARG A 38 3.70 8.93 1.33
CA ARG A 38 4.67 9.43 2.30
C ARG A 38 4.93 8.39 3.40
N ARG A 39 6.13 8.39 3.97
CA ARG A 39 6.59 7.53 5.06
C ARG A 39 6.72 6.04 4.74
N GLN A 40 6.58 5.64 3.48
CA GLN A 40 6.77 4.24 3.05
C GLN A 40 8.23 3.85 2.81
N GLY A 41 9.20 4.75 3.09
CA GLY A 41 10.62 4.44 3.03
C GLY A 41 11.28 4.65 1.66
N LYS A 42 10.61 5.27 0.66
CA LYS A 42 11.16 5.54 -0.68
C LYS A 42 12.51 6.25 -0.66
N SER A 43 12.54 7.43 -0.02
CA SER A 43 13.74 8.28 0.06
C SER A 43 14.90 7.56 0.74
N TYR A 44 14.62 6.77 1.79
CA TYR A 44 15.62 5.96 2.46
C TYR A 44 16.20 4.90 1.51
N LEU A 45 15.34 4.12 0.85
CA LEU A 45 15.72 3.07 -0.09
C LEU A 45 16.58 3.63 -1.24
N LEU A 46 16.14 4.72 -1.86
CA LEU A 46 16.82 5.32 -3.01
C LEU A 46 18.13 6.01 -2.64
N ARG A 47 18.24 6.60 -1.45
CA ARG A 47 19.51 7.12 -0.93
C ARG A 47 20.51 6.00 -0.74
N ARG A 48 20.12 4.89 -0.11
CA ARG A 48 20.97 3.71 0.06
C ARG A 48 21.40 3.10 -1.28
N LEU A 49 20.49 3.07 -2.26
CA LEU A 49 20.84 2.63 -3.61
C LEU A 49 21.88 3.54 -4.26
N ALA A 50 21.69 4.86 -4.19
CA ALA A 50 22.64 5.83 -4.75
C ALA A 50 24.02 5.71 -4.08
N GLU A 51 24.06 5.60 -2.75
CA GLU A 51 25.31 5.36 -2.00
C GLU A 51 26.00 4.06 -2.45
N ALA A 52 25.28 2.95 -2.52
CA ALA A 52 25.82 1.64 -2.90
C ALA A 52 26.26 1.58 -4.38
N SER A 53 25.71 2.41 -5.24
CA SER A 53 26.01 2.48 -6.67
C SER A 53 26.98 3.61 -7.04
N GLY A 54 27.41 4.45 -6.09
CA GLY A 54 28.20 5.66 -6.37
C GLY A 54 27.41 6.70 -7.19
N GLY A 55 26.07 6.63 -7.15
CA GLY A 55 25.17 7.52 -7.86
C GLY A 55 24.98 8.88 -7.16
N MET A 56 24.37 9.81 -7.89
CA MET A 56 23.94 11.10 -7.36
C MET A 56 22.50 10.99 -6.83
N TYR A 57 22.27 11.45 -5.59
CA TYR A 57 20.95 11.61 -5.01
C TYR A 57 20.66 13.08 -4.75
N HIS A 58 19.55 13.57 -5.33
CA HIS A 58 19.05 14.92 -5.12
C HIS A 58 17.63 14.87 -4.54
N LEU A 59 17.45 15.48 -3.37
CA LEU A 59 16.14 15.66 -2.74
C LEU A 59 15.60 17.05 -3.10
N ALA A 60 14.52 17.08 -3.86
CA ALA A 60 13.80 18.31 -4.15
C ALA A 60 12.99 18.77 -2.94
N THR A 61 12.79 20.08 -2.85
CA THR A 61 11.93 20.72 -1.87
C THR A 61 11.01 21.71 -2.58
N GLU A 62 9.87 22.02 -1.99
CA GLU A 62 8.92 22.99 -2.51
C GLU A 62 9.52 24.41 -2.47
N GLN A 63 10.05 24.86 -3.59
CA GLN A 63 10.75 26.16 -3.75
C GLN A 63 10.71 26.59 -5.21
N VAL A 64 10.80 27.90 -5.43
CA VAL A 64 10.86 28.46 -6.78
C VAL A 64 11.99 27.88 -7.62
N GLU A 65 11.81 27.81 -8.93
CA GLU A 65 12.71 27.14 -9.88
C GLU A 65 14.18 27.54 -9.71
N SER A 66 14.47 28.86 -9.57
CA SER A 66 15.86 29.34 -9.44
C SER A 66 16.59 28.81 -8.21
N VAL A 67 15.88 28.64 -7.08
CA VAL A 67 16.44 28.06 -5.86
C VAL A 67 16.61 26.55 -6.02
N SER A 68 15.66 25.87 -6.65
CA SER A 68 15.74 24.44 -6.94
C SER A 68 16.92 24.11 -7.85
N LEU A 69 17.16 24.93 -8.89
CA LEU A 69 18.32 24.81 -9.78
C LEU A 69 19.64 25.02 -9.03
N GLY A 70 19.73 26.01 -8.13
CA GLY A 70 20.91 26.25 -7.30
C GLY A 70 21.23 25.05 -6.41
N ARG A 71 20.21 24.47 -5.74
CA ARG A 71 20.38 23.27 -4.90
C ARG A 71 20.78 22.04 -5.73
N PHE A 72 20.23 21.88 -6.93
CA PHE A 72 20.63 20.80 -7.84
C PHE A 72 22.10 20.98 -8.26
N ALA A 73 22.52 22.23 -8.59
CA ALA A 73 23.88 22.56 -8.93
C ALA A 73 24.86 22.21 -7.79
N ASP A 74 24.51 22.53 -6.56
CA ASP A 74 25.32 22.18 -5.37
C ASP A 74 25.37 20.67 -5.13
N SER A 75 24.26 19.96 -5.34
CA SER A 75 24.23 18.49 -5.24
C SER A 75 25.12 17.85 -6.31
N LEU A 76 25.12 18.38 -7.54
CA LEU A 76 25.96 17.91 -8.64
C LEU A 76 27.44 18.18 -8.36
N ALA A 77 27.78 19.39 -7.86
CA ALA A 77 29.13 19.76 -7.45
C ALA A 77 29.65 18.82 -6.35
N ALA A 78 28.88 18.61 -5.30
CA ALA A 78 29.26 17.71 -4.20
C ALA A 78 29.48 16.27 -4.68
N TRP A 79 28.59 15.73 -5.54
CA TRP A 79 28.74 14.40 -6.13
C TRP A 79 29.98 14.27 -7.00
N TYR A 80 30.34 15.32 -7.74
CA TYR A 80 31.51 15.35 -8.60
C TYR A 80 32.83 15.64 -7.84
N GLY A 81 32.72 16.05 -6.57
CA GLY A 81 33.89 16.40 -5.73
C GLY A 81 34.34 17.85 -5.88
N LEU A 82 33.45 18.75 -6.28
CA LEU A 82 33.70 20.19 -6.43
C LEU A 82 33.04 20.99 -5.30
N PRO A 83 33.52 22.21 -5.00
CA PRO A 83 32.89 23.10 -4.05
C PRO A 83 31.46 23.51 -4.47
N ALA A 84 30.62 23.86 -3.50
CA ALA A 84 29.32 24.49 -3.76
C ALA A 84 29.50 25.79 -4.60
N GLY A 85 28.56 26.08 -5.48
CA GLY A 85 28.63 27.21 -6.40
C GLY A 85 29.51 26.98 -7.63
N SER A 86 30.09 25.77 -7.85
CA SER A 86 30.87 25.46 -9.05
C SER A 86 30.07 25.40 -10.33
N PHE A 87 28.74 25.21 -10.23
CA PHE A 87 27.82 25.22 -11.35
C PHE A 87 26.74 26.28 -11.16
N SER A 88 26.28 26.84 -12.28
CA SER A 88 25.11 27.70 -12.36
C SER A 88 24.34 27.38 -13.61
N PHE A 89 23.03 27.24 -13.52
CA PHE A 89 22.16 26.85 -14.62
C PHE A 89 21.05 27.86 -14.86
N GLU A 90 20.78 28.17 -16.13
CA GLU A 90 19.68 29.05 -16.51
C GLU A 90 18.32 28.33 -16.51
N GLY A 91 18.33 26.98 -16.55
CA GLY A 91 17.13 26.17 -16.54
C GLY A 91 17.42 24.66 -16.45
N TRP A 92 16.40 23.85 -16.30
CA TRP A 92 16.50 22.41 -16.15
C TRP A 92 17.11 21.69 -17.37
N GLU A 93 16.96 22.24 -18.58
CA GLU A 93 17.55 21.60 -19.75
C GLU A 93 19.10 21.62 -19.69
N SER A 94 19.68 22.77 -19.33
CA SER A 94 21.14 22.88 -19.15
C SER A 94 21.61 22.09 -17.93
N ALA A 95 20.85 22.09 -16.85
CA ALA A 95 21.19 21.38 -15.61
C ALA A 95 21.25 19.85 -15.83
N LEU A 96 20.20 19.26 -16.40
CA LEU A 96 20.14 17.82 -16.68
C LEU A 96 21.08 17.40 -17.80
N GLY A 97 21.29 18.26 -18.80
CA GLY A 97 22.28 18.04 -19.86
C GLY A 97 23.69 17.93 -19.32
N THR A 98 24.12 18.91 -18.51
CA THR A 98 25.44 18.91 -17.87
C THR A 98 25.61 17.72 -16.92
N ALA A 99 24.58 17.40 -16.11
CA ALA A 99 24.65 16.21 -15.26
C ALA A 99 24.86 14.93 -16.08
N ALA A 100 24.12 14.76 -17.17
CA ALA A 100 24.26 13.61 -18.06
C ALA A 100 25.68 13.51 -18.66
N GLU A 101 26.26 14.62 -19.11
CA GLU A 101 27.61 14.68 -19.68
C GLU A 101 28.69 14.31 -18.63
N LEU A 102 28.62 14.89 -17.44
CA LEU A 102 29.57 14.60 -16.35
C LEU A 102 29.47 13.14 -15.89
N MET A 103 28.27 12.61 -15.78
CA MET A 103 28.02 11.20 -15.44
C MET A 103 28.58 10.28 -16.52
N ALA A 104 28.34 10.61 -17.79
CA ALA A 104 28.87 9.88 -18.93
C ALA A 104 30.42 9.89 -18.97
N ALA A 105 31.03 11.04 -18.68
CA ALA A 105 32.49 11.16 -18.61
C ALA A 105 33.07 10.28 -17.48
N ARG A 106 32.46 10.28 -16.30
CA ARG A 106 32.90 9.46 -15.16
C ARG A 106 32.81 7.95 -15.46
N THR A 107 31.74 7.51 -16.14
CA THR A 107 31.57 6.10 -16.53
C THR A 107 32.65 5.64 -17.53
N ARG A 108 33.11 6.52 -18.42
CA ARG A 108 34.17 6.22 -19.42
C ARG A 108 35.56 6.10 -18.81
N VAL A 109 35.84 6.82 -17.73
CA VAL A 109 37.18 6.89 -17.10
C VAL A 109 37.40 5.80 -16.06
N ALA A 110 36.32 5.19 -15.57
CA ALA A 110 36.41 4.18 -14.54
C ALA A 110 37.03 2.87 -15.06
N PRO A 111 38.01 2.27 -14.35
CA PRO A 111 38.59 0.98 -14.75
C PRO A 111 37.57 -0.14 -14.73
N ASP A 112 37.80 -1.13 -15.59
CA ASP A 112 37.07 -2.40 -15.78
C ASP A 112 35.69 -2.56 -15.08
N GLY A 113 34.61 -2.29 -15.82
CA GLY A 113 33.26 -2.66 -15.41
C GLY A 113 32.57 -1.67 -14.46
N ALA A 114 32.91 -0.38 -14.52
CA ALA A 114 32.19 0.64 -13.76
C ALA A 114 30.68 0.53 -13.97
N ALA A 115 29.95 0.56 -12.86
CA ALA A 115 28.49 0.60 -12.89
C ALA A 115 28.01 1.83 -13.69
N PRO A 116 26.89 1.72 -14.41
CA PRO A 116 26.27 2.85 -15.09
C PRO A 116 26.06 4.02 -14.13
N ALA A 117 26.13 5.25 -14.64
CA ALA A 117 25.89 6.43 -13.83
C ALA A 117 24.41 6.49 -13.43
N LEU A 118 24.15 6.68 -12.15
CA LEU A 118 22.80 6.76 -11.55
C LEU A 118 22.54 8.18 -11.05
N LEU A 119 21.42 8.78 -11.49
CA LEU A 119 20.84 10.01 -10.96
C LEU A 119 19.47 9.70 -10.33
N VAL A 120 19.28 10.10 -9.08
CA VAL A 120 18.00 10.03 -8.39
C VAL A 120 17.47 11.44 -8.15
N LEU A 121 16.29 11.76 -8.67
CA LEU A 121 15.52 12.96 -8.36
C LEU A 121 14.37 12.57 -7.45
N ASP A 122 14.54 12.77 -6.16
CA ASP A 122 13.51 12.47 -5.16
C ASP A 122 12.60 13.68 -4.94
N GLU A 123 11.33 13.44 -4.68
CA GLU A 123 10.23 14.40 -4.65
C GLU A 123 10.11 15.21 -5.95
N PHE A 124 10.26 14.53 -7.08
CA PHE A 124 10.10 15.08 -8.44
C PHE A 124 8.81 15.89 -8.65
N PRO A 125 7.65 15.55 -8.04
CA PRO A 125 6.45 16.38 -8.14
C PRO A 125 6.64 17.84 -7.73
N TYR A 126 7.49 18.16 -6.76
CA TYR A 126 7.77 19.56 -6.38
C TYR A 126 8.50 20.30 -7.52
N LEU A 127 9.48 19.65 -8.16
CA LEU A 127 10.16 20.24 -9.31
C LEU A 127 9.21 20.46 -10.49
N ALA A 128 8.36 19.48 -10.76
CA ALA A 128 7.42 19.54 -11.88
C ALA A 128 6.28 20.55 -11.64
N HIS A 129 5.94 20.84 -10.37
CA HIS A 129 4.96 21.87 -10.01
C HIS A 129 5.48 23.27 -10.34
N GLU A 130 6.69 23.57 -9.91
CA GLU A 130 7.33 24.88 -10.14
C GLU A 130 7.85 25.06 -11.56
N SER A 131 8.17 23.95 -12.24
CA SER A 131 8.67 23.93 -13.62
C SER A 131 7.81 22.99 -14.48
N PRO A 132 6.62 23.43 -14.92
CA PRO A 132 5.65 22.56 -15.64
C PRO A 132 6.21 21.92 -16.92
N GLY A 133 7.27 22.48 -17.52
CA GLY A 133 7.98 21.95 -18.67
C GLY A 133 8.97 20.81 -18.35
N LEU A 134 9.27 20.55 -17.07
CA LEU A 134 10.36 19.65 -16.67
C LEU A 134 10.16 18.21 -17.18
N ALA A 135 8.95 17.68 -17.14
CA ALA A 135 8.65 16.36 -17.68
C ALA A 135 8.96 16.27 -19.20
N SER A 136 8.69 17.34 -19.96
CA SER A 136 9.01 17.42 -21.38
C SER A 136 10.53 17.60 -21.63
N ILE A 137 11.23 18.28 -20.72
CA ILE A 137 12.71 18.38 -20.77
C ILE A 137 13.32 16.98 -20.55
N VAL A 138 12.84 16.22 -19.57
CA VAL A 138 13.26 14.82 -19.36
C VAL A 138 12.96 13.95 -20.58
N GLN A 139 11.78 14.13 -21.20
CA GLN A 139 11.44 13.48 -22.46
C GLN A 139 12.44 13.85 -23.57
N GLY A 140 12.72 15.13 -23.78
CA GLY A 140 13.68 15.59 -24.79
C GLY A 140 15.08 15.04 -24.56
N LEU A 141 15.52 14.94 -23.30
CA LEU A 141 16.78 14.29 -22.95
C LEU A 141 16.75 12.80 -23.32
N TYR A 142 15.68 12.09 -22.98
CA TYR A 142 15.50 10.68 -23.35
C TYR A 142 15.50 10.48 -24.88
N ASP A 143 14.83 11.35 -25.63
CA ASP A 143 14.78 11.25 -27.11
C ASP A 143 16.15 11.53 -27.73
N ARG A 144 17.02 12.37 -27.12
CA ARG A 144 18.38 12.67 -27.59
C ARG A 144 19.40 11.57 -27.24
N ILE A 145 19.35 10.99 -26.06
CA ILE A 145 20.38 10.06 -25.55
C ILE A 145 19.82 8.72 -25.02
N GLY A 146 18.56 8.43 -25.26
CA GLY A 146 17.93 7.17 -24.88
C GLY A 146 18.23 6.02 -25.84
N PRO A 147 17.55 4.87 -25.69
CA PRO A 147 17.86 3.64 -26.44
C PRO A 147 17.74 3.73 -27.97
N GLY A 148 16.99 4.69 -28.50
CA GLY A 148 16.80 4.91 -29.93
C GLY A 148 17.69 6.01 -30.52
N ALA A 149 18.57 6.65 -29.74
CA ALA A 149 19.39 7.75 -30.17
C ALA A 149 20.48 7.32 -31.17
N VAL A 150 20.80 8.21 -32.11
CA VAL A 150 21.90 8.00 -33.05
C VAL A 150 23.23 8.27 -32.35
N GLY A 151 24.05 7.24 -32.21
CA GLY A 151 25.35 7.27 -31.52
C GLY A 151 25.35 6.45 -30.22
N ALA A 152 26.53 5.97 -29.83
CA ALA A 152 26.69 5.19 -28.59
C ALA A 152 26.70 6.12 -27.37
N ALA A 153 25.53 6.43 -26.83
CA ALA A 153 25.45 7.12 -25.56
C ALA A 153 25.82 6.14 -24.41
N PRO A 154 26.64 6.59 -23.42
CA PRO A 154 26.99 5.76 -22.29
C PRO A 154 25.76 5.40 -21.46
N PRO A 155 25.80 4.29 -20.69
CA PRO A 155 24.66 3.91 -19.84
C PRO A 155 24.43 4.97 -18.76
N LEU A 156 23.25 5.57 -18.76
CA LEU A 156 22.79 6.54 -17.77
C LEU A 156 21.43 6.09 -17.23
N LYS A 157 21.28 6.09 -15.91
CA LYS A 157 20.06 5.72 -15.20
C LYS A 157 19.50 6.93 -14.46
N LEU A 158 18.23 7.23 -14.71
CA LEU A 158 17.50 8.29 -14.02
C LEU A 158 16.33 7.67 -13.26
N ILE A 159 16.28 7.89 -11.95
CA ILE A 159 15.14 7.53 -11.12
C ILE A 159 14.38 8.81 -10.77
N LEU A 160 13.12 8.87 -11.12
CA LEU A 160 12.18 9.90 -10.69
C LEU A 160 11.33 9.32 -9.55
N CYS A 161 11.38 9.96 -8.38
CA CYS A 161 10.64 9.50 -7.21
C CYS A 161 9.68 10.57 -6.70
N GLY A 162 8.54 10.15 -6.13
CA GLY A 162 7.60 11.07 -5.50
C GLY A 162 6.60 10.40 -4.58
N SER A 163 6.10 11.19 -3.61
CA SER A 163 5.08 10.76 -2.65
C SER A 163 3.64 10.92 -3.15
N ALA A 164 3.39 11.83 -4.09
CA ALA A 164 2.09 12.03 -4.72
C ALA A 164 1.84 10.95 -5.79
N ILE A 165 1.24 9.82 -5.38
CA ILE A 165 1.00 8.66 -6.26
C ILE A 165 0.27 9.06 -7.53
N SER A 166 -0.76 9.88 -7.39
CA SER A 166 -1.58 10.32 -8.51
C SER A 166 -0.79 11.15 -9.52
N ALA A 167 0.09 12.06 -9.05
CA ALA A 167 0.94 12.88 -9.91
C ALA A 167 2.00 12.03 -10.63
N MET A 168 2.63 11.09 -9.92
CA MET A 168 3.65 10.21 -10.49
C MET A 168 3.06 9.24 -11.53
N SER A 169 1.90 8.63 -11.25
CA SER A 169 1.21 7.77 -12.22
C SER A 169 0.75 8.53 -13.46
N GLU A 170 0.43 9.81 -13.32
CA GLU A 170 0.06 10.65 -14.46
C GLU A 170 1.20 10.86 -15.43
N LEU A 171 2.45 10.93 -14.98
CA LEU A 171 3.62 11.07 -15.86
C LEU A 171 3.70 9.95 -16.92
N LEU A 172 3.19 8.76 -16.59
CA LEU A 172 3.18 7.57 -17.43
C LEU A 172 1.88 7.38 -18.22
N SER A 173 0.84 8.17 -17.94
CA SER A 173 -0.51 7.94 -18.46
C SER A 173 -0.86 8.80 -19.70
N GLY A 174 -1.84 8.35 -20.49
CA GLY A 174 -2.45 9.14 -21.56
C GLY A 174 -1.45 9.60 -22.63
N THR A 175 -1.40 10.90 -22.88
CA THR A 175 -0.49 11.58 -23.84
C THR A 175 0.70 12.24 -23.15
N LYS A 176 0.98 11.89 -21.90
CA LYS A 176 2.02 12.52 -21.11
C LYS A 176 3.43 12.17 -21.57
N ALA A 177 4.37 13.04 -21.24
CA ALA A 177 5.74 13.07 -21.76
C ALA A 177 6.52 11.74 -21.55
N LEU A 178 6.31 11.04 -20.44
CA LEU A 178 7.09 9.84 -20.10
C LEU A 178 6.37 8.52 -20.41
N ARG A 179 5.20 8.56 -21.06
CA ARG A 179 4.50 7.34 -21.46
C ARG A 179 5.36 6.46 -22.36
N GLY A 180 5.52 5.17 -21.99
CA GLY A 180 6.30 4.19 -22.75
C GLY A 180 7.82 4.39 -22.68
N ARG A 181 8.32 5.32 -21.85
CA ARG A 181 9.74 5.58 -21.64
C ARG A 181 10.27 5.02 -20.31
N GLY A 182 9.39 4.62 -19.41
CA GLY A 182 9.76 3.95 -18.17
C GLY A 182 10.30 2.55 -18.45
N ALA A 183 11.52 2.27 -18.00
CA ALA A 183 12.13 0.93 -18.03
C ALA A 183 11.82 0.14 -16.75
N LEU A 184 11.49 0.83 -15.66
CA LEU A 184 11.04 0.27 -14.39
C LEU A 184 9.95 1.19 -13.81
N GLU A 185 8.88 0.59 -13.35
CA GLU A 185 7.82 1.26 -12.59
C GLU A 185 7.64 0.52 -11.27
N LEU A 186 8.00 1.16 -10.16
CA LEU A 186 8.01 0.54 -8.85
C LEU A 186 7.14 1.32 -7.87
N ARG A 187 6.09 0.68 -7.38
CA ARG A 187 5.25 1.22 -6.32
C ARG A 187 5.68 0.68 -4.98
N ILE A 188 6.29 1.52 -4.14
CA ILE A 188 6.62 1.18 -2.76
C ILE A 188 5.33 1.17 -1.93
N ARG A 189 5.06 0.04 -1.28
CA ARG A 189 3.88 -0.18 -0.43
C ARG A 189 4.28 -0.21 1.05
N PRO A 190 3.33 -0.09 1.99
CA PRO A 190 3.60 -0.44 3.39
C PRO A 190 4.12 -1.87 3.50
N PHE A 191 4.81 -2.21 4.56
CA PHE A 191 5.16 -3.58 4.87
C PHE A 191 3.91 -4.45 5.00
N GLY A 192 4.00 -5.70 4.60
CA GLY A 192 3.01 -6.72 4.90
C GLY A 192 2.85 -6.89 6.42
N TYR A 193 1.79 -7.52 6.86
CA TYR A 193 1.52 -7.66 8.30
C TYR A 193 2.58 -8.50 9.04
N ARG A 194 3.21 -9.47 8.37
CA ARG A 194 4.31 -10.28 8.93
C ARG A 194 5.58 -9.43 9.07
N ASP A 195 5.92 -8.67 8.03
CA ASP A 195 7.10 -7.80 8.02
C ASP A 195 6.93 -6.61 8.97
N ALA A 196 5.73 -6.06 9.08
CA ALA A 196 5.40 -5.02 10.04
C ALA A 196 5.63 -5.51 11.48
N ARG A 197 5.21 -6.75 11.81
CA ARG A 197 5.50 -7.39 13.11
C ARG A 197 7.00 -7.41 13.39
N ALA A 198 7.78 -7.91 12.44
CA ALA A 198 9.23 -8.01 12.58
C ALA A 198 9.91 -6.63 12.67
N TYR A 199 9.49 -5.67 11.85
CA TYR A 199 10.00 -4.30 11.86
C TYR A 199 9.78 -3.59 13.20
N TRP A 200 8.61 -3.80 13.82
CA TRP A 200 8.28 -3.22 15.13
C TRP A 200 8.85 -4.04 16.30
N GLY A 201 9.37 -5.24 16.05
CA GLY A 201 9.91 -6.13 17.09
C GLY A 201 8.84 -6.65 18.03
N ILE A 202 7.64 -6.95 17.53
CA ILE A 202 6.50 -7.42 18.34
C ILE A 202 6.58 -8.95 18.45
N GLU A 203 6.63 -9.46 19.67
CA GLU A 203 6.80 -10.89 19.93
C GLU A 203 5.47 -11.65 19.86
N THR A 204 4.42 -11.14 20.51
CA THR A 204 3.14 -11.82 20.55
C THR A 204 2.31 -11.56 19.30
N ILE A 205 1.64 -12.58 18.82
CA ILE A 205 0.84 -12.52 17.59
C ILE A 205 -0.40 -11.65 17.77
N GLU A 206 -1.03 -11.72 18.93
CA GLU A 206 -2.20 -10.90 19.27
C GLU A 206 -1.85 -9.40 19.27
N ALA A 207 -0.68 -9.03 19.83
CA ALA A 207 -0.18 -7.65 19.76
C ALA A 207 0.12 -7.23 18.33
N ALA A 208 0.73 -8.11 17.52
CA ALA A 208 1.02 -7.85 16.11
C ALA A 208 -0.25 -7.61 15.30
N PHE A 209 -1.29 -8.40 15.51
CA PHE A 209 -2.60 -8.21 14.88
C PHE A 209 -3.20 -6.84 15.24
N ARG A 210 -3.24 -6.49 16.53
CA ARG A 210 -3.76 -5.19 16.99
C ARG A 210 -2.93 -4.02 16.48
N HIS A 211 -1.60 -4.14 16.54
CA HIS A 211 -0.70 -3.14 15.96
C HIS A 211 -1.02 -2.89 14.49
N ASN A 212 -1.10 -3.96 13.69
CA ASN A 212 -1.36 -3.84 12.27
C ASN A 212 -2.74 -3.26 11.97
N ALA A 213 -3.75 -3.55 12.80
CA ALA A 213 -5.10 -2.98 12.68
C ALA A 213 -5.16 -1.47 12.99
N PHE A 214 -4.30 -0.95 13.87
CA PHE A 214 -4.31 0.47 14.28
C PHE A 214 -3.27 1.31 13.54
N ILE A 215 -2.07 0.78 13.33
CA ILE A 215 -0.90 1.51 12.80
C ILE A 215 -0.57 1.08 11.38
N GLY A 216 -0.72 -0.22 11.07
CA GLY A 216 -0.37 -0.79 9.77
C GLY A 216 1.12 -1.00 9.57
N GLY A 217 1.51 -1.17 8.30
CA GLY A 217 2.88 -1.47 7.90
C GLY A 217 3.69 -0.26 7.41
N THR A 218 3.24 0.97 7.62
CA THR A 218 3.97 2.17 7.18
C THR A 218 5.17 2.43 8.09
N PRO A 219 6.43 2.23 7.63
CA PRO A 219 7.61 2.25 8.50
C PRO A 219 7.84 3.58 9.21
N GLY A 220 7.60 4.70 8.53
CA GLY A 220 7.82 6.03 9.11
C GLY A 220 6.85 6.41 10.24
N TYR A 221 5.80 5.62 10.50
CA TYR A 221 4.94 5.85 11.66
C TYR A 221 5.65 5.53 12.98
N ARG A 222 6.64 4.64 12.96
CA ARG A 222 7.47 4.33 14.12
C ARG A 222 8.21 5.57 14.63
N GLU A 223 8.70 6.41 13.73
CA GLU A 223 9.41 7.66 14.08
C GLU A 223 8.47 8.76 14.61
N LEU A 224 7.17 8.63 14.39
CA LEU A 224 6.16 9.57 14.86
C LEU A 224 5.61 9.24 16.24
N THR A 225 5.99 8.10 16.80
CA THR A 225 5.56 7.67 18.14
C THR A 225 6.58 8.07 19.18
N PRO A 226 6.18 8.70 20.30
CA PRO A 226 7.08 8.97 21.44
C PRO A 226 7.68 7.70 22.05
N ASP A 227 6.92 6.59 22.06
CA ASP A 227 7.40 5.28 22.46
C ASP A 227 7.18 4.28 21.31
N PRO A 228 8.23 3.93 20.57
CA PRO A 228 8.13 3.02 19.42
C PRO A 228 7.95 1.54 19.80
N ARG A 229 7.94 1.20 21.09
CA ARG A 229 7.70 -0.16 21.57
C ARG A 229 6.21 -0.38 21.76
N PHE A 230 5.62 -1.16 20.88
CA PHE A 230 4.22 -1.57 21.03
C PHE A 230 4.07 -2.60 22.17
N PRO A 231 3.04 -2.49 23.01
CA PRO A 231 2.87 -3.41 24.15
C PRO A 231 2.49 -4.82 23.69
N GLU A 232 3.03 -5.81 24.38
CA GLU A 232 2.75 -7.23 24.14
C GLU A 232 1.43 -7.71 24.77
N SER A 233 0.96 -7.01 25.79
CA SER A 233 -0.31 -7.30 26.46
C SER A 233 -1.46 -6.47 25.88
N VAL A 234 -2.57 -7.10 25.58
CA VAL A 234 -3.78 -6.47 25.02
C VAL A 234 -4.32 -5.36 25.93
N GLU A 235 -4.25 -5.57 27.25
CA GLU A 235 -4.72 -4.63 28.27
C GLU A 235 -3.94 -3.31 28.24
N GLN A 236 -2.70 -3.34 27.78
CA GLN A 236 -1.81 -2.18 27.69
C GLN A 236 -1.97 -1.39 26.39
N VAL A 237 -2.61 -1.97 25.36
CA VAL A 237 -2.77 -1.34 24.04
C VAL A 237 -3.48 0.00 24.12
N GLY A 238 -4.58 0.06 24.90
CA GLY A 238 -5.32 1.32 25.08
C GLY A 238 -4.49 2.43 25.71
N GLY A 239 -3.68 2.08 26.72
CA GLY A 239 -2.75 3.02 27.35
C GLY A 239 -1.66 3.49 26.38
N TRP A 240 -1.16 2.61 25.54
CA TRP A 240 -0.18 2.95 24.51
C TRP A 240 -0.78 3.87 23.44
N LEU A 241 -1.95 3.54 22.88
CA LEU A 241 -2.67 4.36 21.90
C LEU A 241 -2.98 5.74 22.48
N SER A 242 -3.44 5.81 23.74
CA SER A 242 -3.70 7.07 24.43
C SER A 242 -2.48 7.99 24.50
N ARG A 243 -1.26 7.45 24.62
CA ARG A 243 -0.02 8.23 24.69
C ARG A 243 0.58 8.54 23.32
N ASN A 244 0.48 7.62 22.37
CA ASN A 244 1.24 7.65 21.11
C ASN A 244 0.41 8.06 19.89
N VAL A 245 -0.94 8.05 19.99
CA VAL A 245 -1.83 8.33 18.86
C VAL A 245 -2.93 9.32 19.22
N LEU A 246 -3.57 9.17 20.39
CA LEU A 246 -4.78 9.91 20.76
C LEU A 246 -4.49 11.23 21.54
N ARG A 247 -3.29 11.75 21.44
CA ARG A 247 -2.92 13.05 22.06
C ARG A 247 -2.61 14.08 20.98
N PRO A 248 -3.19 15.29 21.04
CA PRO A 248 -2.94 16.35 20.06
C PRO A 248 -1.46 16.75 19.89
N SER A 249 -0.65 16.55 20.94
CA SER A 249 0.78 16.85 20.92
C SER A 249 1.64 15.81 20.20
N VAL A 250 1.05 14.68 19.80
CA VAL A 250 1.78 13.58 19.11
C VAL A 250 1.61 13.71 17.59
N PRO A 251 2.68 13.59 16.80
CA PRO A 251 2.59 13.72 15.35
C PRO A 251 1.58 12.79 14.67
N LEU A 252 1.39 11.56 15.15
CA LEU A 252 0.41 10.62 14.59
C LEU A 252 -1.04 11.08 14.73
N PHE A 253 -1.36 11.92 15.72
CA PHE A 253 -2.72 12.43 15.93
C PHE A 253 -3.29 13.13 14.69
N GLY A 254 -2.50 14.01 14.07
CA GLY A 254 -2.89 14.74 12.87
C GLY A 254 -2.37 14.15 11.56
N GLU A 255 -1.79 12.94 11.59
CA GLU A 255 -1.15 12.36 10.39
C GLU A 255 -2.16 12.04 9.29
N ALA A 256 -3.34 11.54 9.65
CA ALA A 256 -4.39 11.22 8.68
C ALA A 256 -4.80 12.41 7.82
N GLU A 257 -4.96 13.58 8.43
CA GLU A 257 -5.27 14.83 7.72
C GLU A 257 -4.10 15.25 6.85
N ARG A 258 -2.87 15.22 7.40
CA ARG A 258 -1.66 15.62 6.67
C ARG A 258 -1.45 14.81 5.41
N VAL A 259 -1.55 13.47 5.48
CA VAL A 259 -1.32 12.62 4.30
C VAL A 259 -2.39 12.82 3.22
N VAL A 260 -3.62 13.18 3.59
CA VAL A 260 -4.68 13.52 2.62
C VAL A 260 -4.40 14.85 1.93
N HIS A 261 -3.92 15.86 2.67
CA HIS A 261 -3.60 17.19 2.12
C HIS A 261 -2.34 17.22 1.24
N GLU A 262 -1.47 16.21 1.32
CA GLU A 262 -0.23 16.16 0.55
C GLU A 262 -0.44 15.86 -0.94
N ASP A 263 -1.57 15.30 -1.35
CA ASP A 263 -1.86 15.14 -2.79
C ASP A 263 -2.41 16.46 -3.34
N PRO A 264 -1.67 17.16 -4.24
CA PRO A 264 -2.05 18.49 -4.72
C PRO A 264 -3.39 18.54 -5.45
N ARG A 265 -3.94 17.37 -5.81
CA ARG A 265 -5.24 17.25 -6.48
C ARG A 265 -6.41 17.15 -5.50
N ILE A 266 -6.14 16.87 -4.23
CA ILE A 266 -7.15 16.84 -3.16
C ILE A 266 -7.30 18.26 -2.61
N ARG A 267 -7.99 19.13 -3.35
CA ARG A 267 -8.16 20.55 -2.98
C ARG A 267 -9.32 20.81 -2.02
N ASP A 268 -10.39 20.03 -2.12
CA ASP A 268 -11.58 20.13 -1.23
C ASP A 268 -11.50 19.04 -0.15
N SER A 269 -10.67 19.28 0.87
CA SER A 269 -10.42 18.33 1.95
C SER A 269 -11.69 17.91 2.70
N ALA A 270 -12.68 18.79 2.84
CA ALA A 270 -13.93 18.50 3.54
C ALA A 270 -14.77 17.43 2.80
N ALA A 271 -14.86 17.53 1.46
CA ALA A 271 -15.58 16.52 0.66
C ALA A 271 -14.89 15.16 0.72
N TYR A 272 -13.56 15.12 0.61
CA TYR A 272 -12.79 13.89 0.69
C TYR A 272 -12.82 13.28 2.09
N GLY A 273 -12.69 14.11 3.15
CA GLY A 273 -12.82 13.68 4.54
C GLY A 273 -14.18 13.04 4.82
N SER A 274 -15.27 13.65 4.35
CA SER A 274 -16.62 13.09 4.50
C SER A 274 -16.78 11.72 3.82
N ILE A 275 -16.17 11.52 2.64
CA ILE A 275 -16.17 10.22 1.95
C ILE A 275 -15.37 9.19 2.76
N LEU A 276 -14.18 9.56 3.25
CA LEU A 276 -13.36 8.67 4.08
C LEU A 276 -14.05 8.31 5.39
N ALA A 277 -14.73 9.26 6.04
CA ALA A 277 -15.54 9.01 7.24
C ALA A 277 -16.67 8.02 6.96
N ALA A 278 -17.39 8.17 5.84
CA ALA A 278 -18.45 7.24 5.43
C ALA A 278 -17.88 5.83 5.19
N VAL A 279 -16.75 5.70 4.49
CA VAL A 279 -16.09 4.41 4.25
C VAL A 279 -15.59 3.79 5.57
N ALA A 280 -15.02 4.59 6.47
CA ALA A 280 -14.60 4.14 7.81
C ALA A 280 -15.78 3.60 8.62
N ALA A 281 -16.94 4.26 8.54
CA ALA A 281 -18.18 3.83 9.19
C ALA A 281 -18.75 2.51 8.61
N GLY A 282 -18.22 2.01 7.48
CA GLY A 282 -18.60 0.74 6.86
C GLY A 282 -19.46 0.89 5.60
N GLU A 283 -19.64 2.12 5.08
CA GLU A 283 -20.34 2.32 3.82
C GLU A 283 -19.41 1.95 2.65
N SER A 284 -19.64 0.76 2.11
CA SER A 284 -18.70 0.12 1.18
C SER A 284 -19.04 0.28 -0.30
N SER A 285 -20.11 1.00 -0.64
CA SER A 285 -20.50 1.21 -2.05
C SER A 285 -20.80 2.67 -2.36
N PRO A 286 -20.59 3.13 -3.62
CA PRO A 286 -20.89 4.52 -3.99
C PRO A 286 -22.32 4.95 -3.67
N THR A 287 -23.28 4.02 -3.79
CA THR A 287 -24.69 4.29 -3.47
C THR A 287 -24.91 4.50 -1.98
N LYS A 288 -24.33 3.66 -1.13
CA LYS A 288 -24.47 3.78 0.32
C LYS A 288 -23.74 5.03 0.83
N ILE A 289 -22.50 5.30 0.35
CA ILE A 289 -21.75 6.51 0.65
C ILE A 289 -22.57 7.75 0.25
N GLY A 290 -23.12 7.76 -0.97
CA GLY A 290 -23.96 8.84 -1.45
C GLY A 290 -25.22 9.04 -0.61
N GLY A 291 -25.87 7.95 -0.21
CA GLY A 291 -27.04 7.99 0.69
C GLY A 291 -26.72 8.65 2.04
N LEU A 292 -25.59 8.28 2.66
CA LEU A 292 -25.16 8.89 3.91
C LEU A 292 -24.82 10.39 3.77
N LEU A 293 -24.21 10.77 2.65
CA LEU A 293 -23.81 12.15 2.38
C LEU A 293 -24.92 13.02 1.75
N GLY A 294 -26.11 12.47 1.51
CA GLY A 294 -27.19 13.18 0.83
C GLY A 294 -26.87 13.56 -0.63
N ARG A 295 -26.02 12.79 -1.31
CA ARG A 295 -25.53 13.06 -2.67
C ARG A 295 -25.75 11.88 -3.61
N PRO A 296 -26.05 12.12 -4.91
CA PRO A 296 -26.11 11.04 -5.90
C PRO A 296 -24.77 10.29 -6.00
N ALA A 297 -24.81 8.96 -6.09
CA ALA A 297 -23.61 8.12 -6.24
C ALA A 297 -22.71 8.56 -7.42
N THR A 298 -23.31 9.00 -8.53
CA THR A 298 -22.60 9.47 -9.72
C THR A 298 -21.75 10.71 -9.46
N SER A 299 -22.18 11.59 -8.54
CA SER A 299 -21.42 12.79 -8.18
C SER A 299 -20.15 12.49 -7.39
N LEU A 300 -20.00 11.30 -6.85
CA LEU A 300 -18.85 10.87 -6.07
C LEU A 300 -17.75 10.18 -6.90
N ASN A 301 -18.04 9.85 -8.16
CA ASN A 301 -17.11 9.05 -8.98
C ASN A 301 -15.73 9.70 -9.11
N TYR A 302 -15.69 11.01 -9.28
CA TYR A 302 -14.41 11.75 -9.38
C TYR A 302 -13.62 11.66 -8.06
N GLN A 303 -14.25 11.98 -6.94
CA GLN A 303 -13.59 11.97 -5.63
C GLN A 303 -13.14 10.56 -5.23
N LEU A 304 -13.99 9.54 -5.46
CA LEU A 304 -13.63 8.15 -5.22
C LEU A 304 -12.45 7.71 -6.10
N GLY A 305 -12.44 8.09 -7.38
CA GLY A 305 -11.33 7.82 -8.29
C GLY A 305 -10.04 8.49 -7.83
N MET A 306 -10.12 9.72 -7.32
CA MET A 306 -8.97 10.44 -6.77
C MET A 306 -8.43 9.80 -5.50
N LEU A 307 -9.29 9.44 -4.55
CA LEU A 307 -8.88 8.73 -3.32
C LEU A 307 -8.25 7.36 -3.62
N GLU A 308 -8.78 6.66 -4.62
CA GLU A 308 -8.22 5.38 -5.09
C GLU A 308 -6.85 5.58 -5.75
N ALA A 309 -6.74 6.55 -6.67
CA ALA A 309 -5.48 6.90 -7.31
C ALA A 309 -4.41 7.36 -6.32
N ALA A 310 -4.80 8.12 -5.29
CA ALA A 310 -3.92 8.55 -4.20
C ALA A 310 -3.62 7.41 -3.17
N GLY A 311 -4.28 6.26 -3.30
CA GLY A 311 -4.05 5.09 -2.46
C GLY A 311 -4.61 5.22 -1.04
N PHE A 312 -5.68 6.00 -0.82
CA PHE A 312 -6.38 6.09 0.47
C PHE A 312 -7.50 5.06 0.60
N ILE A 313 -8.10 4.71 -0.52
CA ILE A 313 -9.09 3.65 -0.61
C ILE A 313 -8.67 2.63 -1.65
N GLU A 314 -9.18 1.43 -1.49
CA GLU A 314 -9.12 0.36 -2.49
C GLU A 314 -10.54 0.01 -2.90
N ARG A 315 -10.73 -0.17 -4.21
CA ARG A 315 -11.98 -0.64 -4.78
C ARG A 315 -11.84 -2.09 -5.22
N ARG A 316 -12.34 -3.01 -4.41
CA ARG A 316 -12.36 -4.43 -4.72
C ARG A 316 -13.61 -4.79 -5.50
N GLN A 317 -13.43 -5.49 -6.60
CA GLN A 317 -14.57 -5.99 -7.38
C GLN A 317 -15.10 -7.28 -6.75
N ASP A 318 -16.43 -7.42 -6.74
CA ASP A 318 -17.05 -8.69 -6.42
C ASP A 318 -16.62 -9.77 -7.44
N LEU A 319 -16.28 -10.97 -6.98
CA LEU A 319 -15.77 -12.02 -7.86
C LEU A 319 -16.85 -12.68 -8.72
N LEU A 320 -18.09 -12.66 -8.29
CA LEU A 320 -19.21 -13.32 -8.95
C LEU A 320 -20.18 -12.33 -9.61
N LEU A 321 -20.38 -11.15 -9.00
CA LEU A 321 -21.39 -10.19 -9.41
C LEU A 321 -20.75 -8.98 -10.10
N GLU A 322 -21.37 -8.53 -11.19
CA GLU A 322 -21.00 -7.27 -11.81
C GLU A 322 -21.51 -6.06 -10.99
N ARG A 323 -20.79 -4.94 -11.07
CA ARG A 323 -21.19 -3.63 -10.55
C ARG A 323 -21.46 -3.55 -9.04
N ARG A 324 -20.78 -4.39 -8.26
CA ARG A 324 -20.79 -4.32 -6.80
C ARG A 324 -19.37 -4.16 -6.24
N PRO A 325 -18.66 -3.07 -6.53
CA PRO A 325 -17.36 -2.84 -5.92
C PRO A 325 -17.53 -2.58 -4.42
N VAL A 326 -16.62 -3.13 -3.64
CA VAL A 326 -16.50 -2.84 -2.22
C VAL A 326 -15.34 -1.89 -2.01
N ILE A 327 -15.63 -0.76 -1.40
CA ILE A 327 -14.67 0.30 -1.12
C ILE A 327 -14.21 0.17 0.32
N THR A 328 -12.89 0.12 0.53
CA THR A 328 -12.26 0.02 1.87
C THR A 328 -11.15 1.03 2.02
N ILE A 329 -10.90 1.50 3.26
CA ILE A 329 -9.73 2.32 3.58
C ILE A 329 -8.50 1.44 3.64
N THR A 330 -7.42 1.88 3.00
CA THR A 330 -6.15 1.14 2.93
C THR A 330 -5.23 1.41 4.12
N ASP A 331 -5.32 2.60 4.73
CA ASP A 331 -4.45 3.00 5.83
C ASP A 331 -5.18 2.94 7.17
N PRO A 332 -4.69 2.12 8.12
CA PRO A 332 -5.29 2.00 9.44
C PRO A 332 -5.35 3.32 10.22
N ILE A 333 -4.34 4.18 10.12
CA ILE A 333 -4.35 5.50 10.80
C ILE A 333 -5.48 6.39 10.27
N VAL A 334 -5.76 6.36 8.96
CA VAL A 334 -6.89 7.11 8.38
C VAL A 334 -8.23 6.55 8.90
N ARG A 335 -8.35 5.22 8.99
CA ARG A 335 -9.54 4.58 9.58
C ARG A 335 -9.73 4.96 11.05
N LEU A 336 -8.66 4.87 11.83
CA LEU A 336 -8.68 5.23 13.25
C LEU A 336 -9.03 6.72 13.46
N HIS A 337 -8.52 7.60 12.61
CA HIS A 337 -8.84 9.03 12.65
C HIS A 337 -10.35 9.26 12.54
N HIS A 338 -10.98 8.76 11.49
CA HIS A 338 -12.40 9.00 11.24
C HIS A 338 -13.34 8.27 12.21
N LEU A 339 -12.90 7.18 12.83
CA LEU A 339 -13.72 6.42 13.78
C LEU A 339 -13.53 6.83 15.24
N VAL A 340 -12.35 7.38 15.59
CA VAL A 340 -12.00 7.67 16.98
C VAL A 340 -11.55 9.10 17.19
N ILE A 341 -10.62 9.60 16.37
CA ILE A 341 -10.04 10.95 16.62
C ILE A 341 -11.05 12.03 16.31
N GLU A 342 -11.57 12.07 15.10
CA GLU A 342 -12.47 13.13 14.61
C GLU A 342 -13.78 13.21 15.43
N PRO A 343 -14.52 12.12 15.73
CA PRO A 343 -15.74 12.18 16.52
C PRO A 343 -15.55 12.63 17.97
N TYR A 344 -14.36 12.42 18.54
CA TYR A 344 -14.04 12.71 19.94
C TYR A 344 -12.98 13.81 20.09
N LEU A 345 -12.79 14.65 19.06
CA LEU A 345 -11.73 15.65 19.02
C LEU A 345 -11.72 16.54 20.27
N GLY A 346 -12.87 17.08 20.68
CA GLY A 346 -12.97 17.94 21.85
C GLY A 346 -12.59 17.25 23.17
N ASP A 347 -12.90 15.95 23.33
CA ASP A 347 -12.49 15.19 24.50
C ASP A 347 -10.98 14.89 24.48
N LEU A 348 -10.43 14.61 23.33
CA LEU A 348 -8.99 14.36 23.15
C LEU A 348 -8.17 15.63 23.38
N GLU A 349 -8.62 16.78 22.89
CA GLU A 349 -8.02 18.11 23.16
C GLU A 349 -8.09 18.49 24.64
N ALA A 350 -9.14 18.06 25.33
CA ALA A 350 -9.27 18.22 26.78
C ALA A 350 -8.46 17.18 27.59
N GLY A 351 -7.60 16.36 26.94
CA GLY A 351 -6.73 15.39 27.60
C GLY A 351 -7.42 14.12 28.09
N ARG A 352 -8.62 13.79 27.61
CA ARG A 352 -9.46 12.67 28.07
C ARG A 352 -9.27 11.39 27.24
N ALA A 353 -8.11 11.16 26.66
CA ALA A 353 -7.84 10.03 25.75
C ALA A 353 -8.17 8.65 26.33
N GLN A 354 -7.92 8.40 27.63
CA GLN A 354 -8.26 7.13 28.26
C GLN A 354 -9.78 6.91 28.35
N ARG A 355 -10.54 7.97 28.62
CA ARG A 355 -12.01 7.90 28.66
C ARG A 355 -12.54 7.60 27.25
N VAL A 356 -12.05 8.33 26.23
CA VAL A 356 -12.43 8.08 24.83
C VAL A 356 -12.12 6.63 24.46
N TRP A 357 -10.94 6.13 24.81
CA TRP A 357 -10.58 4.74 24.51
C TRP A 357 -11.55 3.73 25.15
N ALA A 358 -11.94 3.95 26.41
CA ALA A 358 -12.92 3.06 27.07
C ALA A 358 -14.31 3.11 26.40
N GLU A 359 -14.71 4.26 25.87
CA GLU A 359 -16.02 4.45 25.22
C GLU A 359 -16.08 3.82 23.83
N VAL A 360 -14.97 3.82 23.06
CA VAL A 360 -14.95 3.38 21.66
C VAL A 360 -14.73 1.87 21.48
N GLN A 361 -14.66 1.06 22.54
CA GLN A 361 -14.31 -0.38 22.45
C GLN A 361 -15.20 -1.15 21.45
N HIS A 362 -16.53 -0.90 21.48
CA HIS A 362 -17.43 -1.54 20.51
C HIS A 362 -17.13 -1.13 19.06
N THR A 363 -16.82 0.14 18.82
CA THR A 363 -16.42 0.63 17.50
C THR A 363 -15.10 0.00 17.05
N VAL A 364 -14.14 -0.12 17.96
CA VAL A 364 -12.85 -0.77 17.69
C VAL A 364 -13.05 -2.22 17.26
N GLU A 365 -13.81 -3.00 18.04
CA GLU A 365 -14.06 -4.41 17.71
C GLU A 365 -14.83 -4.57 16.39
N SER A 366 -15.90 -3.81 16.19
CA SER A 366 -16.82 -4.00 15.06
C SER A 366 -16.38 -3.31 13.76
N LYS A 367 -15.63 -2.20 13.83
CA LYS A 367 -15.29 -1.37 12.65
C LYS A 367 -13.78 -1.33 12.34
N ILE A 368 -12.93 -1.76 13.26
CA ILE A 368 -11.48 -1.81 13.04
C ILE A 368 -11.00 -3.26 13.01
N LEU A 369 -11.09 -4.00 14.13
CA LEU A 369 -10.50 -5.33 14.24
C LEU A 369 -11.20 -6.36 13.36
N GLY A 370 -12.55 -6.38 13.33
CA GLY A 370 -13.32 -7.30 12.48
C GLY A 370 -12.97 -7.15 10.99
N PRO A 371 -13.18 -5.98 10.36
CA PRO A 371 -12.86 -5.77 8.95
C PRO A 371 -11.37 -5.93 8.62
N HIS A 372 -10.48 -5.63 9.59
CA HIS A 372 -9.05 -5.87 9.41
C HIS A 372 -8.74 -7.37 9.34
N PHE A 373 -9.36 -8.17 10.20
CA PHE A 373 -9.18 -9.62 10.20
C PHE A 373 -9.68 -10.28 8.89
N GLU A 374 -10.82 -9.84 8.36
CA GLU A 374 -11.31 -10.25 7.04
C GLU A 374 -10.29 -9.93 5.93
N THR A 375 -9.65 -8.76 6.00
CA THR A 375 -8.60 -8.37 5.06
C THR A 375 -7.37 -9.29 5.18
N LEU A 376 -6.93 -9.61 6.40
CA LEU A 376 -5.81 -10.54 6.62
C LEU A 376 -6.13 -11.96 6.14
N ALA A 377 -7.37 -12.43 6.37
CA ALA A 377 -7.81 -13.75 5.89
C ALA A 377 -7.77 -13.84 4.36
N ALA A 378 -8.22 -12.78 3.66
CA ALA A 378 -8.15 -12.71 2.20
C ALA A 378 -6.70 -12.62 1.70
N GLU A 379 -5.84 -11.83 2.35
CA GLU A 379 -4.42 -11.70 2.01
C GLU A 379 -3.67 -13.03 2.25
N TRP A 380 -3.90 -13.69 3.38
CA TRP A 380 -3.32 -15.00 3.67
C TRP A 380 -3.74 -16.04 2.62
N THR A 381 -5.03 -16.06 2.26
CA THR A 381 -5.54 -16.98 1.23
C THR A 381 -4.86 -16.73 -0.12
N ALA A 382 -4.64 -15.47 -0.50
CA ALA A 382 -4.04 -15.13 -1.78
C ALA A 382 -2.53 -15.41 -1.86
N ARG A 383 -1.81 -15.28 -0.74
CA ARG A 383 -0.35 -15.31 -0.73
C ARG A 383 0.26 -16.60 -0.18
N TYR A 384 -0.39 -17.19 0.82
CA TYR A 384 0.23 -18.25 1.63
C TYR A 384 -0.52 -19.59 1.62
N ALA A 385 -1.81 -19.61 1.25
CA ALA A 385 -2.62 -20.81 1.35
C ALA A 385 -2.09 -21.98 0.50
N GLN A 386 -1.46 -21.71 -0.64
CA GLN A 386 -0.85 -22.75 -1.46
C GLN A 386 0.32 -23.43 -0.75
N ASP A 387 1.21 -22.65 -0.16
CA ASP A 387 2.45 -23.16 0.44
C ASP A 387 2.19 -23.79 1.82
N GLU A 388 1.25 -23.21 2.59
CA GLU A 388 1.00 -23.64 3.97
C GLU A 388 -0.03 -24.80 4.08
N VAL A 389 -1.04 -24.84 3.21
CA VAL A 389 -2.12 -25.85 3.27
C VAL A 389 -2.42 -26.54 1.95
N GLY A 390 -1.58 -26.34 0.91
CA GLY A 390 -1.73 -26.97 -0.39
C GLY A 390 -2.99 -26.51 -1.16
N LEU A 391 -3.54 -25.34 -0.85
CA LEU A 391 -4.75 -24.82 -1.47
C LEU A 391 -4.40 -23.95 -2.69
N GLU A 392 -4.53 -24.49 -3.87
CA GLU A 392 -4.33 -23.74 -5.12
C GLU A 392 -5.51 -22.82 -5.40
N VAL A 393 -5.25 -21.53 -5.41
CA VAL A 393 -6.24 -20.49 -5.68
C VAL A 393 -5.81 -19.57 -6.84
N GLY A 394 -6.81 -19.00 -7.51
CA GLY A 394 -6.66 -17.91 -8.47
C GLY A 394 -7.02 -16.56 -7.84
N ALA A 395 -7.98 -15.85 -8.44
CA ALA A 395 -8.47 -14.59 -7.88
C ALA A 395 -9.13 -14.80 -6.51
N VAL A 396 -8.71 -13.99 -5.52
CA VAL A 396 -9.27 -13.98 -4.16
C VAL A 396 -9.99 -12.65 -3.93
N GLY A 397 -11.15 -12.71 -3.29
CA GLY A 397 -11.97 -11.54 -2.98
C GLY A 397 -13.18 -11.94 -2.13
N GLN A 398 -14.25 -11.21 -2.28
CA GLN A 398 -15.51 -11.42 -1.57
C GLN A 398 -16.67 -11.48 -2.54
N SER A 399 -17.82 -11.94 -2.08
CA SER A 399 -19.07 -11.90 -2.85
C SER A 399 -20.29 -11.95 -1.94
N VAL A 400 -21.47 -11.82 -2.56
CA VAL A 400 -22.76 -11.96 -1.88
C VAL A 400 -23.62 -12.95 -2.65
N VAL A 401 -24.15 -13.95 -1.96
CA VAL A 401 -25.12 -14.89 -2.54
C VAL A 401 -26.52 -14.66 -1.97
N SER A 402 -27.52 -14.59 -2.86
CA SER A 402 -28.92 -14.40 -2.46
C SER A 402 -29.53 -15.73 -1.97
N CYS A 403 -30.18 -15.70 -0.82
CA CYS A 403 -30.94 -16.81 -0.29
C CYS A 403 -32.44 -16.51 -0.37
N ARG A 404 -33.17 -17.32 -1.13
CA ARG A 404 -34.62 -17.16 -1.26
C ARG A 404 -35.35 -17.57 0.01
N GLU A 405 -34.88 -18.56 0.72
CA GLU A 405 -35.44 -19.06 1.98
C GLU A 405 -35.42 -17.99 3.06
N HIS A 406 -34.27 -17.33 3.26
CA HIS A 406 -34.09 -16.29 4.26
C HIS A 406 -34.42 -14.87 3.73
N LYS A 407 -34.79 -14.73 2.44
CA LYS A 407 -35.06 -13.44 1.77
C LYS A 407 -33.98 -12.38 1.99
N THR A 408 -32.72 -12.81 2.07
CA THR A 408 -31.56 -11.94 2.33
C THR A 408 -30.36 -12.33 1.45
N GLY A 409 -29.39 -11.42 1.35
CA GLY A 409 -28.07 -11.71 0.79
C GLY A 409 -27.12 -12.13 1.91
N HIS A 410 -26.43 -13.24 1.71
CA HIS A 410 -25.37 -13.69 2.59
C HIS A 410 -24.01 -13.22 2.05
N GLU A 411 -23.29 -12.47 2.84
CA GLU A 411 -21.90 -12.07 2.55
C GLU A 411 -20.97 -13.25 2.75
N ILE A 412 -19.96 -13.34 1.88
CA ILE A 412 -18.89 -14.32 1.91
C ILE A 412 -17.60 -13.53 2.09
N ASP A 413 -16.97 -13.65 3.24
CA ASP A 413 -15.83 -12.82 3.64
C ASP A 413 -14.60 -13.11 2.76
N VAL A 414 -14.35 -14.40 2.44
CA VAL A 414 -13.29 -14.82 1.55
C VAL A 414 -13.81 -15.84 0.54
N LEU A 415 -13.75 -15.48 -0.72
CA LEU A 415 -14.02 -16.34 -1.86
C LEU A 415 -12.78 -16.43 -2.74
N ALA A 416 -12.38 -17.63 -3.17
CA ALA A 416 -11.33 -17.77 -4.14
C ALA A 416 -11.76 -18.65 -5.31
N LEU A 417 -11.50 -18.19 -6.52
CA LEU A 417 -11.69 -18.98 -7.73
C LEU A 417 -10.54 -19.97 -7.90
N ALA A 418 -10.79 -21.03 -8.65
CA ALA A 418 -9.71 -21.94 -9.05
C ALA A 418 -8.67 -21.21 -9.93
N ARG A 419 -7.44 -21.72 -9.91
CA ARG A 419 -6.33 -21.15 -10.70
C ARG A 419 -6.69 -21.11 -12.19
N GLY A 420 -6.50 -19.94 -12.81
CA GLY A 420 -6.84 -19.70 -14.21
C GLY A 420 -8.30 -19.36 -14.48
N ALA A 421 -9.21 -19.49 -13.51
CA ALA A 421 -10.60 -19.05 -13.65
C ALA A 421 -10.70 -17.52 -13.63
N ARG A 422 -11.61 -16.99 -14.45
CA ARG A 422 -11.81 -15.53 -14.56
C ARG A 422 -12.97 -15.09 -13.70
N PRO A 423 -12.83 -14.00 -12.93
CA PRO A 423 -13.94 -13.40 -12.20
C PRO A 423 -15.14 -13.10 -13.10
N ARG A 424 -16.35 -13.20 -12.55
CA ARG A 424 -17.62 -12.88 -13.21
C ARG A 424 -17.91 -13.70 -14.48
N THR A 425 -17.34 -14.89 -14.55
CA THR A 425 -17.65 -15.87 -15.60
C THR A 425 -18.68 -16.86 -15.07
N THR A 426 -19.75 -17.09 -15.80
CA THR A 426 -20.77 -18.10 -15.45
C THR A 426 -20.13 -19.47 -15.35
N GLY A 427 -20.39 -20.20 -14.25
CA GLY A 427 -19.83 -21.51 -14.01
C GLY A 427 -18.33 -21.52 -13.65
N ALA A 428 -17.71 -20.35 -13.38
CA ALA A 428 -16.33 -20.32 -12.91
C ALA A 428 -16.16 -21.20 -11.66
N PRO A 429 -15.17 -22.13 -11.64
CA PRO A 429 -14.98 -23.02 -10.50
C PRO A 429 -14.46 -22.23 -9.28
N ILE A 430 -15.11 -22.48 -8.15
CA ILE A 430 -14.75 -21.92 -6.84
C ILE A 430 -13.87 -22.92 -6.11
N ALA A 431 -12.65 -22.52 -5.77
CA ALA A 431 -11.71 -23.36 -5.04
C ALA A 431 -11.88 -23.27 -3.52
N PHE A 432 -12.24 -22.08 -3.02
CA PHE A 432 -12.29 -21.82 -1.59
C PHE A 432 -13.44 -20.87 -1.22
N LEU A 433 -14.07 -21.17 -0.10
CA LEU A 433 -15.16 -20.40 0.49
C LEU A 433 -14.95 -20.31 1.98
N ALA A 434 -14.79 -19.10 2.54
CA ALA A 434 -14.50 -18.97 3.95
C ALA A 434 -15.19 -17.78 4.63
N GLU A 435 -15.35 -17.90 5.96
CA GLU A 435 -15.75 -16.84 6.87
C GLU A 435 -14.62 -16.49 7.83
N ALA A 436 -14.48 -15.22 8.17
CA ALA A 436 -13.51 -14.70 9.13
C ALA A 436 -14.25 -14.15 10.36
N LYS A 437 -13.92 -14.67 11.54
CA LYS A 437 -14.58 -14.29 12.79
C LYS A 437 -13.59 -13.76 13.82
N SER A 438 -13.59 -12.42 13.96
CA SER A 438 -12.88 -11.73 15.03
C SER A 438 -13.85 -11.49 16.19
N ARG A 439 -14.05 -12.51 17.04
CA ARG A 439 -14.99 -12.49 18.16
C ARG A 439 -14.43 -13.27 19.35
N GLU A 440 -14.92 -12.99 20.55
CA GLU A 440 -14.56 -13.73 21.76
C GLU A 440 -14.99 -15.21 21.72
N ARG A 441 -16.12 -15.49 21.06
CA ARG A 441 -16.64 -16.85 20.93
C ARG A 441 -15.93 -17.61 19.81
N ARG A 442 -15.40 -18.79 20.15
CA ARG A 442 -14.80 -19.72 19.19
C ARG A 442 -15.84 -20.24 18.20
N PRO A 443 -15.59 -20.19 16.89
CA PRO A 443 -16.42 -20.84 15.87
C PRO A 443 -16.52 -22.35 16.10
N GLY A 444 -17.70 -22.89 15.79
CA GLY A 444 -18.02 -24.30 15.94
C GLY A 444 -18.73 -24.88 14.72
N LEU A 445 -19.44 -26.00 14.88
CA LEU A 445 -20.15 -26.68 13.82
C LEU A 445 -21.29 -25.85 13.18
N ALA A 446 -21.80 -24.84 13.90
CA ALA A 446 -22.84 -23.96 13.35
C ALA A 446 -22.30 -23.09 12.19
N GLU A 447 -21.11 -22.53 12.35
CA GLU A 447 -20.42 -21.75 11.32
C GLU A 447 -20.05 -22.64 10.13
N LEU A 448 -19.62 -23.88 10.35
CA LEU A 448 -19.37 -24.83 9.27
C LEU A 448 -20.64 -25.15 8.47
N ARG A 449 -21.76 -25.42 9.14
CA ARG A 449 -23.06 -25.66 8.44
C ARG A 449 -23.49 -24.46 7.63
N ARG A 450 -23.23 -23.26 8.11
CA ARG A 450 -23.50 -22.04 7.34
C ARG A 450 -22.66 -22.00 6.07
N LEU A 451 -21.38 -22.32 6.11
CA LEU A 451 -20.53 -22.41 4.91
C LEU A 451 -21.00 -23.50 3.93
N GLU A 452 -21.40 -24.66 4.44
CA GLU A 452 -22.02 -25.72 3.62
C GLU A 452 -23.27 -25.22 2.91
N HIS A 453 -24.13 -24.50 3.63
CA HIS A 453 -25.33 -23.86 3.04
C HIS A 453 -24.96 -22.80 1.98
N LEU A 454 -23.97 -21.97 2.22
CA LEU A 454 -23.50 -20.98 1.23
C LEU A 454 -22.95 -21.66 -0.04
N ARG A 455 -22.21 -22.75 0.10
CA ARG A 455 -21.72 -23.56 -1.03
C ARG A 455 -22.90 -24.10 -1.85
N ASP A 456 -23.91 -24.64 -1.18
CA ASP A 456 -25.10 -25.18 -1.84
C ASP A 456 -25.92 -24.09 -2.55
N LEU A 457 -26.03 -22.90 -1.97
CA LEU A 457 -26.65 -21.72 -2.61
C LEU A 457 -25.88 -21.27 -3.86
N LEU A 458 -24.55 -21.24 -3.80
CA LEU A 458 -23.71 -20.91 -4.96
C LEU A 458 -23.90 -21.93 -6.08
N THR A 459 -23.93 -23.22 -5.74
CA THR A 459 -24.18 -24.30 -6.70
C THR A 459 -25.57 -24.18 -7.33
N ALA A 460 -26.59 -23.88 -6.52
CA ALA A 460 -27.95 -23.67 -7.02
C ALA A 460 -28.08 -22.39 -7.88
N ALA A 461 -27.22 -21.40 -7.67
CA ALA A 461 -27.12 -20.20 -8.48
C ALA A 461 -26.35 -20.40 -9.80
N GLY A 462 -25.84 -21.61 -10.06
CA GLY A 462 -25.14 -21.97 -11.30
C GLY A 462 -23.62 -21.79 -11.26
N HIS A 463 -23.03 -21.59 -10.06
CA HIS A 463 -21.57 -21.58 -9.89
C HIS A 463 -21.05 -23.01 -9.60
N ASP A 464 -19.86 -23.33 -10.08
CA ASP A 464 -19.22 -24.60 -9.74
C ASP A 464 -18.52 -24.51 -8.38
N ALA A 465 -19.29 -24.75 -7.30
CA ALA A 465 -18.82 -24.70 -5.92
C ALA A 465 -18.78 -26.06 -5.22
N THR A 466 -19.24 -27.14 -5.87
CA THR A 466 -19.37 -28.49 -5.25
C THR A 466 -18.04 -29.02 -4.69
N GLY A 467 -16.93 -28.73 -5.38
CA GLY A 467 -15.58 -29.11 -4.99
C GLY A 467 -14.86 -28.12 -4.09
N ALA A 468 -15.49 -27.00 -3.72
CA ALA A 468 -14.85 -25.94 -2.95
C ALA A 468 -14.42 -26.42 -1.55
N THR A 469 -13.20 -26.10 -1.15
CA THR A 469 -12.72 -26.23 0.22
C THR A 469 -13.41 -25.16 1.09
N LEU A 470 -13.87 -25.56 2.28
CA LEU A 470 -14.49 -24.63 3.24
C LEU A 470 -13.46 -24.16 4.24
N GLY A 471 -13.43 -22.85 4.53
CA GLY A 471 -12.48 -22.26 5.45
C GLY A 471 -13.14 -21.51 6.60
N LEU A 472 -12.54 -21.61 7.77
CA LEU A 472 -12.90 -20.77 8.90
C LEU A 472 -11.64 -20.11 9.46
N PHE A 473 -11.68 -18.78 9.54
CA PHE A 473 -10.65 -17.99 10.19
C PHE A 473 -11.16 -17.52 11.56
N SER A 474 -10.30 -17.58 12.59
CA SER A 474 -10.66 -17.18 13.95
C SER A 474 -9.51 -16.56 14.71
N THR A 475 -9.77 -15.45 15.41
CA THR A 475 -8.79 -14.84 16.33
C THR A 475 -8.69 -15.58 17.67
N THR A 476 -9.67 -16.41 18.02
CA THR A 476 -9.75 -17.09 19.35
C THR A 476 -9.62 -18.61 19.25
N GLY A 477 -9.31 -19.14 18.07
CA GLY A 477 -9.27 -20.58 17.80
C GLY A 477 -10.65 -21.18 17.56
N PHE A 478 -10.78 -22.50 17.65
CA PHE A 478 -11.95 -23.27 17.24
C PHE A 478 -12.45 -24.17 18.37
N THR A 479 -13.73 -24.62 18.30
CA THR A 479 -14.20 -25.61 19.22
C THR A 479 -13.59 -26.99 18.92
N PRO A 480 -13.43 -27.87 19.93
CA PRO A 480 -12.88 -29.22 19.71
C PRO A 480 -13.68 -30.05 18.71
N GLU A 481 -15.02 -29.90 18.68
CA GLU A 481 -15.91 -30.61 17.77
C GLU A 481 -15.66 -30.21 16.30
N LEU A 482 -15.45 -28.91 16.05
CA LEU A 482 -15.11 -28.40 14.71
C LEU A 482 -13.73 -28.87 14.28
N ALA A 483 -12.74 -28.85 15.16
CA ALA A 483 -11.39 -29.34 14.88
C ALA A 483 -11.40 -30.84 14.56
N ALA A 484 -12.16 -31.63 15.31
CA ALA A 484 -12.35 -33.04 15.05
C ALA A 484 -13.03 -33.31 13.68
N GLU A 485 -14.06 -32.51 13.35
CA GLU A 485 -14.75 -32.61 12.04
C GLU A 485 -13.83 -32.26 10.88
N ALA A 486 -13.01 -31.22 11.00
CA ALA A 486 -12.05 -30.82 9.98
C ALA A 486 -10.96 -31.88 9.73
N SER A 487 -10.59 -32.62 10.77
CA SER A 487 -9.56 -33.67 10.69
C SER A 487 -10.07 -34.99 10.11
N ARG A 488 -11.37 -35.12 9.81
CA ARG A 488 -11.92 -36.37 9.24
C ARG A 488 -11.44 -36.60 7.81
N PRO A 489 -11.04 -37.83 7.44
CA PRO A 489 -10.67 -38.15 6.08
C PRO A 489 -11.75 -37.80 5.07
N GLY A 490 -11.35 -37.18 3.96
CA GLY A 490 -12.25 -36.78 2.88
C GLY A 490 -12.99 -35.44 3.09
N ARG A 491 -12.87 -34.80 4.27
CA ARG A 491 -13.37 -33.44 4.48
C ARG A 491 -12.38 -32.42 3.89
N ARG A 492 -12.90 -31.44 3.18
CA ARG A 492 -12.12 -30.31 2.66
C ARG A 492 -12.41 -29.08 3.52
N ILE A 493 -11.83 -29.05 4.69
CA ILE A 493 -12.00 -27.98 5.67
C ILE A 493 -10.63 -27.46 6.09
N VAL A 494 -10.44 -26.16 6.04
CA VAL A 494 -9.24 -25.44 6.49
C VAL A 494 -9.63 -24.57 7.68
N LEU A 495 -8.93 -24.73 8.80
CA LEU A 495 -9.07 -23.92 10.01
C LEU A 495 -7.79 -23.11 10.20
N THR A 496 -7.91 -21.78 10.19
CA THR A 496 -6.76 -20.88 10.23
C THR A 496 -6.94 -19.88 11.38
N GLY A 497 -6.06 -19.91 12.36
CA GLY A 497 -5.99 -18.95 13.46
C GLY A 497 -4.98 -17.84 13.20
N LEU A 498 -4.82 -16.95 14.17
CA LEU A 498 -3.80 -15.89 14.08
C LEU A 498 -2.37 -16.46 14.01
N ASN A 499 -2.13 -17.61 14.66
CA ASN A 499 -0.82 -18.25 14.64
C ASN A 499 -0.41 -18.66 13.22
N GLU A 500 -1.33 -19.28 12.48
CA GLU A 500 -1.12 -19.67 11.08
C GLU A 500 -1.01 -18.44 10.17
N ILE A 501 -1.86 -17.42 10.38
CA ILE A 501 -1.79 -16.17 9.61
C ILE A 501 -0.42 -15.51 9.75
N TYR A 502 0.14 -15.47 10.96
CA TYR A 502 1.43 -14.83 11.26
C TYR A 502 2.63 -15.79 11.26
N ALA A 503 2.44 -17.07 10.91
CA ALA A 503 3.56 -17.99 10.76
C ALA A 503 4.54 -17.48 9.70
N ASN A 504 5.83 -17.55 9.99
CA ASN A 504 6.84 -17.35 8.95
C ASN A 504 6.92 -18.63 8.11
N PRO A 505 6.97 -18.53 6.78
CA PRO A 505 7.16 -19.68 5.90
C PRO A 505 8.50 -20.38 6.13
#